data_a6758f196339b972c29f5d5db5c3aa34
#
_entry.id   a6758f196339b972c29f5d5db5c3aa34
#
_cell.length_a   1.000
_cell.length_b   1.000
_cell.length_c   1.000
_cell.angle_alpha   90.00
_cell.angle_beta   90.00
_cell.angle_gamma   90.00
#
_symmetry.space_group_name_H-M   'P 1'
#
loop_
_entity.id
_entity.type
_entity.pdbx_description
1 polymer ?
#
loop_
_entity_poly.entity_id
_entity_poly.type
_entity_poly.pdbx_seq_one_letter_code
_entity_poly.pdbx_strand_id
1 'polypeptide(L)'
;MKTIPKILALGAIGFCLALSAGSVVAQNDPIAQRKALMKAIGDSGRAPAAMLKGEQPFDLAAVQSALKAMQDAGKQSPALFPETSKTGGDTAALPKIWESNADFKAKLAKLESDATSGLAKITDEASFKASYPDILRSCGDCHRDYRARR
;
A
#
# COMPACT_ATOMS: atom_id res chain seq x y z
N MET A 1 -6.30 66.62 35.92
CA MET A 1 -7.53 66.12 35.33
C MET A 1 -7.36 66.10 33.83
N LYS A 2 -7.09 64.96 33.20
CA LYS A 2 -7.11 64.80 31.72
C LYS A 2 -7.60 63.38 31.43
N THR A 3 -8.80 63.27 30.91
CA THR A 3 -9.49 62.07 30.50
C THR A 3 -8.98 61.57 29.17
N ILE A 4 -8.61 60.27 29.14
CA ILE A 4 -8.17 59.59 27.89
C ILE A 4 -9.37 58.76 27.38
N PRO A 5 -9.77 58.88 26.10
CA PRO A 5 -10.85 58.08 25.57
C PRO A 5 -10.44 56.63 25.23
N LYS A 6 -11.32 55.71 25.57
CA LYS A 6 -11.21 54.29 25.19
C LYS A 6 -11.50 54.13 23.70
N ILE A 7 -10.52 53.69 22.95
CA ILE A 7 -10.70 53.27 21.56
C ILE A 7 -11.02 51.80 21.57
N LEU A 8 -12.25 51.44 21.19
CA LEU A 8 -12.66 50.10 20.83
C LEU A 8 -12.00 49.71 19.51
N ALA A 9 -11.11 48.75 19.54
CA ALA A 9 -10.63 48.07 18.36
C ALA A 9 -11.47 46.79 18.17
N LEU A 10 -12.54 46.87 17.32
CA LEU A 10 -13.15 45.73 16.69
C LEU A 10 -12.27 45.30 15.52
N GLY A 11 -11.47 44.27 15.69
CA GLY A 11 -10.62 43.69 14.63
C GLY A 11 -11.08 42.29 14.29
N ALA A 12 -11.77 42.19 13.22
CA ALA A 12 -11.97 41.09 12.25
C ALA A 12 -11.28 39.75 12.59
N ILE A 13 -12.06 38.80 13.09
CA ILE A 13 -11.78 37.36 12.92
C ILE A 13 -12.47 36.96 11.63
N GLY A 14 -11.77 37.11 10.53
CA GLY A 14 -12.17 36.72 9.20
C GLY A 14 -11.39 35.50 8.76
N PHE A 15 -12.04 34.31 8.70
CA PHE A 15 -12.02 33.41 7.59
C PHE A 15 -10.70 32.76 7.16
N CYS A 16 -10.43 31.54 7.64
CA CYS A 16 -9.69 30.53 6.88
C CYS A 16 -10.36 29.17 7.06
N LEU A 17 -11.52 28.99 6.48
CA LEU A 17 -12.20 27.70 6.31
C LEU A 17 -12.45 27.52 4.80
N ALA A 18 -11.41 27.15 4.07
CA ALA A 18 -11.56 26.60 2.74
C ALA A 18 -10.32 25.73 2.43
N LEU A 19 -10.58 24.58 1.80
CA LEU A 19 -9.66 23.64 1.14
C LEU A 19 -9.20 22.43 1.95
N SER A 20 -10.12 21.55 2.27
CA SER A 20 -9.81 20.13 2.52
C SER A 20 -10.73 19.15 1.75
N ALA A 21 -11.42 19.61 0.71
CA ALA A 21 -12.31 18.73 -0.07
C ALA A 21 -11.58 17.77 -1.01
N GLY A 22 -10.32 18.04 -1.38
CA GLY A 22 -9.57 17.21 -2.33
C GLY A 22 -9.04 15.89 -1.76
N SER A 23 -8.79 15.83 -0.46
CA SER A 23 -8.22 14.64 0.18
C SER A 23 -9.23 13.52 0.43
N VAL A 24 -10.51 13.87 0.60
CA VAL A 24 -11.58 12.90 0.91
C VAL A 24 -11.96 12.06 -0.30
N VAL A 25 -11.88 12.62 -1.52
CA VAL A 25 -12.22 11.89 -2.76
C VAL A 25 -11.17 10.82 -3.07
N ALA A 26 -9.89 11.11 -2.84
CA ALA A 26 -8.82 10.14 -3.07
C ALA A 26 -8.86 8.97 -2.07
N GLN A 27 -9.32 9.19 -0.84
CA GLN A 27 -9.48 8.14 0.17
C GLN A 27 -10.63 7.17 -0.14
N ASN A 28 -11.60 7.56 -0.97
CA ASN A 28 -12.74 6.75 -1.35
C ASN A 28 -12.60 6.09 -2.74
N ASP A 29 -11.50 6.34 -3.47
CA ASP A 29 -11.24 5.70 -4.77
C ASP A 29 -10.52 4.35 -4.58
N PRO A 30 -11.21 3.21 -4.77
CA PRO A 30 -10.60 1.90 -4.61
C PRO A 30 -9.48 1.62 -5.62
N ILE A 31 -9.50 2.26 -6.81
CA ILE A 31 -8.41 2.14 -7.79
C ILE A 31 -7.15 2.83 -7.27
N ALA A 32 -7.27 4.05 -6.77
CA ALA A 32 -6.15 4.77 -6.18
C ALA A 32 -5.57 4.04 -4.95
N GLN A 33 -6.44 3.51 -4.07
CA GLN A 33 -6.02 2.78 -2.87
C GLN A 33 -5.23 1.50 -3.21
N ARG A 34 -5.74 0.64 -4.12
CA ARG A 34 -5.00 -0.58 -4.49
C ARG A 34 -3.68 -0.28 -5.21
N LYS A 35 -3.62 0.80 -6.00
CA LYS A 35 -2.36 1.28 -6.61
C LYS A 35 -1.37 1.74 -5.54
N ALA A 36 -1.83 2.45 -4.51
CA ALA A 36 -1.00 2.89 -3.38
C ALA A 36 -0.42 1.70 -2.59
N LEU A 37 -1.22 0.66 -2.32
CA LEU A 37 -0.73 -0.57 -1.67
C LEU A 37 0.36 -1.26 -2.51
N MET A 38 0.14 -1.41 -3.82
CA MET A 38 1.13 -2.01 -4.72
C MET A 38 2.40 -1.16 -4.83
N LYS A 39 2.27 0.16 -4.81
CA LYS A 39 3.41 1.08 -4.77
C LYS A 39 4.21 0.92 -3.47
N ALA A 40 3.53 0.83 -2.33
CA ALA A 40 4.19 0.63 -1.03
C ALA A 40 5.01 -0.67 -0.99
N ILE A 41 4.46 -1.79 -1.52
CA ILE A 41 5.21 -3.04 -1.69
C ILE A 41 6.43 -2.82 -2.60
N GLY A 42 6.25 -2.16 -3.74
CA GLY A 42 7.34 -1.91 -4.70
C GLY A 42 8.45 -1.06 -4.11
N ASP A 43 8.10 -0.01 -3.35
CA ASP A 43 9.08 0.89 -2.74
C ASP A 43 9.84 0.21 -1.60
N SER A 44 9.15 -0.48 -0.69
CA SER A 44 9.78 -1.19 0.43
C SER A 44 10.55 -2.43 -0.02
N GLY A 45 10.18 -3.05 -1.13
CA GLY A 45 10.82 -4.25 -1.65
C GLY A 45 12.16 -4.01 -2.36
N ARG A 46 12.54 -2.76 -2.66
CA ARG A 46 13.80 -2.46 -3.40
C ARG A 46 15.05 -2.88 -2.64
N ALA A 47 15.13 -2.52 -1.37
CA ALA A 47 16.28 -2.87 -0.55
C ALA A 47 16.42 -4.39 -0.35
N PRO A 48 15.36 -5.15 0.06
CA PRO A 48 15.45 -6.61 0.08
C PRO A 48 15.83 -7.26 -1.26
N ALA A 49 15.36 -6.72 -2.38
CA ALA A 49 15.74 -7.22 -3.70
C ALA A 49 17.23 -7.02 -3.99
N ALA A 50 17.81 -5.88 -3.60
CA ALA A 50 19.24 -5.60 -3.71
C ALA A 50 20.08 -6.50 -2.78
N MET A 51 19.58 -6.78 -1.56
CA MET A 51 20.20 -7.72 -0.62
C MET A 51 20.26 -9.15 -1.17
N LEU A 52 19.19 -9.64 -1.81
CA LEU A 52 19.18 -10.97 -2.45
C LEU A 52 20.22 -11.09 -3.56
N LYS A 53 20.53 -10.00 -4.25
CA LYS A 53 21.56 -9.95 -5.31
C LYS A 53 22.98 -9.75 -4.76
N GLY A 54 23.12 -9.47 -3.46
CA GLY A 54 24.41 -9.11 -2.85
C GLY A 54 24.88 -7.68 -3.14
N GLU A 55 23.99 -6.82 -3.67
CA GLU A 55 24.27 -5.42 -3.97
C GLU A 55 24.24 -4.52 -2.72
N GLN A 56 23.63 -5.00 -1.65
CA GLN A 56 23.54 -4.33 -0.34
C GLN A 56 23.71 -5.33 0.80
N PRO A 57 24.27 -4.92 1.94
CA PRO A 57 24.33 -5.76 3.14
C PRO A 57 22.93 -6.05 3.67
N PHE A 58 22.78 -7.17 4.38
CA PHE A 58 21.53 -7.54 5.01
C PHE A 58 21.09 -6.51 6.06
N ASP A 59 19.84 -6.09 5.96
CA ASP A 59 19.14 -5.20 6.91
C ASP A 59 17.77 -5.80 7.26
N LEU A 60 17.67 -6.34 8.47
CA LEU A 60 16.45 -6.97 8.95
C LEU A 60 15.28 -5.99 9.01
N ALA A 61 15.51 -4.73 9.39
CA ALA A 61 14.45 -3.73 9.48
C ALA A 61 13.83 -3.43 8.11
N ALA A 62 14.65 -3.32 7.06
CA ALA A 62 14.18 -3.15 5.70
C ALA A 62 13.38 -4.37 5.20
N VAL A 63 13.81 -5.60 5.53
CA VAL A 63 13.08 -6.83 5.20
C VAL A 63 11.74 -6.87 5.92
N GLN A 64 11.70 -6.56 7.22
CA GLN A 64 10.46 -6.52 8.01
C GLN A 64 9.49 -5.45 7.49
N SER A 65 9.99 -4.28 7.10
CA SER A 65 9.17 -3.23 6.49
C SER A 65 8.50 -3.69 5.18
N ALA A 66 9.25 -4.38 4.31
CA ALA A 66 8.71 -4.94 3.07
C ALA A 66 7.66 -6.03 3.33
N LEU A 67 7.91 -6.94 4.26
CA LEU A 67 6.96 -7.97 4.65
C LEU A 67 5.69 -7.37 5.26
N LYS A 68 5.82 -6.31 6.07
CA LYS A 68 4.67 -5.60 6.63
C LYS A 68 3.81 -4.96 5.53
N ALA A 69 4.43 -4.33 4.53
CA ALA A 69 3.71 -3.78 3.39
C ALA A 69 2.96 -4.86 2.60
N MET A 70 3.55 -6.04 2.41
CA MET A 70 2.92 -7.20 1.76
C MET A 70 1.74 -7.74 2.58
N GLN A 71 1.90 -7.87 3.91
CA GLN A 71 0.85 -8.30 4.82
C GLN A 71 -0.35 -7.33 4.77
N ASP A 72 -0.09 -6.02 4.87
CA ASP A 72 -1.13 -4.99 4.85
C ASP A 72 -1.87 -4.97 3.50
N ALA A 73 -1.16 -5.15 2.39
CA ALA A 73 -1.77 -5.23 1.07
C ALA A 73 -2.63 -6.50 0.91
N GLY A 74 -2.15 -7.67 1.37
CA GLY A 74 -2.94 -8.91 1.36
C GLY A 74 -4.25 -8.74 2.12
N LYS A 75 -4.20 -8.14 3.29
CA LYS A 75 -5.35 -7.91 4.18
C LYS A 75 -6.35 -6.88 3.63
N GLN A 76 -5.86 -5.78 3.07
CA GLN A 76 -6.72 -4.66 2.65
C GLN A 76 -7.25 -4.80 1.23
N SER A 77 -6.48 -5.40 0.33
CA SER A 77 -6.83 -5.48 -1.10
C SER A 77 -8.17 -6.12 -1.41
N PRO A 78 -8.65 -7.18 -0.72
CA PRO A 78 -9.95 -7.80 -1.07
C PRO A 78 -11.12 -6.83 -1.13
N ALA A 79 -11.12 -5.78 -0.30
CA ALA A 79 -12.17 -4.76 -0.27
C ALA A 79 -12.04 -3.71 -1.40
N LEU A 80 -10.91 -3.66 -2.10
CA LEU A 80 -10.59 -2.63 -3.09
C LEU A 80 -10.92 -3.02 -4.53
N PHE A 81 -11.72 -4.08 -4.72
CA PHE A 81 -12.16 -4.55 -6.03
C PHE A 81 -13.69 -4.67 -6.11
N PRO A 82 -14.47 -3.60 -5.74
CA PRO A 82 -15.89 -3.60 -5.98
C PRO A 82 -16.18 -3.58 -7.50
N GLU A 83 -17.35 -4.05 -7.94
CA GLU A 83 -17.76 -4.06 -9.35
C GLU A 83 -17.63 -2.67 -10.00
N THR A 84 -17.92 -1.61 -9.25
CA THR A 84 -17.82 -0.21 -9.70
C THR A 84 -16.39 0.22 -10.05
N SER A 85 -15.36 -0.54 -9.64
CA SER A 85 -13.95 -0.27 -9.93
C SER A 85 -13.34 -1.17 -11.00
N LYS A 86 -14.18 -1.94 -11.71
CA LYS A 86 -13.77 -2.85 -12.80
C LYS A 86 -13.25 -2.09 -14.02
N THR A 87 -13.84 -0.95 -14.28
CA THR A 87 -13.48 -0.05 -15.40
C THR A 87 -13.24 1.35 -14.88
N GLY A 88 -12.62 2.19 -15.71
CA GLY A 88 -12.31 3.58 -15.37
C GLY A 88 -10.94 3.72 -14.70
N GLY A 89 -10.50 4.95 -14.56
CA GLY A 89 -9.17 5.27 -14.04
C GLY A 89 -8.04 4.62 -14.84
N ASP A 90 -6.80 4.83 -14.42
CA ASP A 90 -5.63 4.13 -14.96
C ASP A 90 -5.41 2.80 -14.20
N THR A 91 -6.29 1.83 -14.42
CA THR A 91 -6.18 0.51 -13.79
C THR A 91 -5.51 -0.51 -14.71
N ALA A 92 -4.63 -1.35 -14.13
CA ALA A 92 -4.08 -2.53 -14.79
C ALA A 92 -4.77 -3.83 -14.33
N ALA A 93 -5.83 -3.74 -13.53
CA ALA A 93 -6.60 -4.90 -13.10
C ALA A 93 -7.35 -5.52 -14.28
N LEU A 94 -7.21 -6.84 -14.46
CA LEU A 94 -7.92 -7.57 -15.53
C LEU A 94 -9.34 -7.93 -15.06
N PRO A 95 -10.33 -8.03 -15.99
CA PRO A 95 -11.70 -8.47 -15.69
C PRO A 95 -11.76 -9.82 -14.97
N LYS A 96 -10.79 -10.69 -15.20
CA LYS A 96 -10.63 -12.00 -14.54
C LYS A 96 -10.68 -11.93 -13.02
N ILE A 97 -10.34 -10.80 -12.39
CA ILE A 97 -10.45 -10.58 -10.94
C ILE A 97 -11.89 -10.80 -10.45
N TRP A 98 -12.86 -10.32 -11.20
CA TRP A 98 -14.28 -10.43 -10.88
C TRP A 98 -14.88 -11.75 -11.35
N GLU A 99 -14.41 -12.29 -12.47
CA GLU A 99 -14.81 -13.58 -13.01
C GLU A 99 -14.35 -14.76 -12.15
N SER A 100 -13.14 -14.67 -11.59
CA SER A 100 -12.52 -15.69 -10.74
C SER A 100 -12.24 -15.13 -9.33
N ASN A 101 -13.22 -14.44 -8.73
CA ASN A 101 -13.04 -13.67 -7.50
C ASN A 101 -12.58 -14.53 -6.30
N ALA A 102 -13.05 -15.79 -6.22
CA ALA A 102 -12.63 -16.70 -5.14
C ALA A 102 -11.13 -17.03 -5.22
N ASP A 103 -10.60 -17.37 -6.41
CA ASP A 103 -9.18 -17.62 -6.62
C ASP A 103 -8.35 -16.35 -6.38
N PHE A 104 -8.80 -15.21 -6.87
CA PHE A 104 -8.14 -13.93 -6.63
C PHE A 104 -8.01 -13.62 -5.13
N LYS A 105 -9.09 -13.78 -4.35
CA LYS A 105 -9.07 -13.60 -2.90
C LYS A 105 -8.16 -14.62 -2.21
N ALA A 106 -8.14 -15.87 -2.66
CA ALA A 106 -7.24 -16.88 -2.12
C ALA A 106 -5.76 -16.51 -2.32
N LYS A 107 -5.40 -15.92 -3.48
CA LYS A 107 -4.04 -15.43 -3.72
C LYS A 107 -3.67 -14.25 -2.82
N LEU A 108 -4.61 -13.34 -2.53
CA LEU A 108 -4.37 -12.25 -1.57
C LEU A 108 -4.22 -12.76 -0.13
N ALA A 109 -5.05 -13.72 0.29
CA ALA A 109 -4.92 -14.37 1.59
C ALA A 109 -3.59 -15.13 1.72
N LYS A 110 -3.13 -15.77 0.62
CA LYS A 110 -1.81 -16.40 0.59
C LYS A 110 -0.69 -15.37 0.77
N LEU A 111 -0.75 -14.23 0.09
CA LEU A 111 0.24 -13.15 0.26
C LEU A 111 0.31 -12.68 1.72
N GLU A 112 -0.85 -12.46 2.36
CA GLU A 112 -0.92 -12.08 3.78
C GLU A 112 -0.28 -13.14 4.69
N SER A 113 -0.62 -14.42 4.46
CA SER A 113 -0.10 -15.56 5.24
C SER A 113 1.41 -15.74 5.06
N ASP A 114 1.90 -15.67 3.80
CA ASP A 114 3.31 -15.80 3.49
C ASP A 114 4.13 -14.67 4.13
N ALA A 115 3.64 -13.43 4.05
CA ALA A 115 4.27 -12.27 4.68
C ALA A 115 4.26 -12.37 6.20
N THR A 116 3.17 -12.81 6.81
CA THR A 116 3.05 -13.06 8.26
C THR A 116 4.05 -14.13 8.71
N SER A 117 4.16 -15.22 7.95
CA SER A 117 5.14 -16.29 8.22
C SER A 117 6.57 -15.77 8.08
N GLY A 118 6.84 -14.92 7.05
CA GLY A 118 8.13 -14.28 6.86
C GLY A 118 8.53 -13.38 8.03
N LEU A 119 7.60 -12.55 8.54
CA LEU A 119 7.81 -11.70 9.72
C LEU A 119 8.21 -12.50 10.97
N ALA A 120 7.65 -13.71 11.12
CA ALA A 120 7.95 -14.58 12.26
C ALA A 120 9.26 -15.36 12.11
N LYS A 121 9.63 -15.73 10.86
CA LYS A 121 10.72 -16.68 10.60
C LYS A 121 12.03 -16.05 10.15
N ILE A 122 11.96 -14.87 9.51
CA ILE A 122 13.15 -14.19 9.01
C ILE A 122 13.72 -13.31 10.13
N THR A 123 14.79 -13.79 10.74
CA THR A 123 15.48 -13.14 11.87
C THR A 123 16.94 -12.79 11.55
N ASP A 124 17.49 -13.34 10.46
CA ASP A 124 18.86 -13.18 10.02
C ASP A 124 18.99 -13.34 8.50
N GLU A 125 20.20 -13.13 7.97
CA GLU A 125 20.48 -13.22 6.54
C GLU A 125 20.26 -14.62 5.97
N ALA A 126 20.56 -15.68 6.72
CA ALA A 126 20.41 -17.06 6.26
C ALA A 126 18.92 -17.40 6.09
N SER A 127 18.09 -17.11 7.08
CA SER A 127 16.62 -17.29 7.01
C SER A 127 15.97 -16.39 5.96
N PHE A 128 16.51 -15.18 5.73
CA PHE A 128 16.07 -14.30 4.66
C PHE A 128 16.33 -14.91 3.28
N LYS A 129 17.57 -15.34 2.99
CA LYS A 129 17.92 -15.97 1.71
C LYS A 129 17.16 -17.26 1.44
N ALA A 130 16.83 -18.00 2.50
CA ALA A 130 16.09 -19.25 2.39
C ALA A 130 14.60 -19.04 2.11
N SER A 131 13.95 -18.01 2.67
CA SER A 131 12.48 -17.90 2.70
C SER A 131 11.94 -16.78 1.82
N TYR A 132 12.62 -15.65 1.70
CA TYR A 132 12.10 -14.47 1.02
C TYR A 132 11.86 -14.68 -0.49
N PRO A 133 12.68 -15.44 -1.25
CA PRO A 133 12.40 -15.71 -2.66
C PRO A 133 11.07 -16.42 -2.90
N ASP A 134 10.63 -17.28 -1.99
CA ASP A 134 9.36 -17.99 -2.08
C ASP A 134 8.18 -17.04 -1.91
N ILE A 135 8.29 -16.08 -0.98
CA ILE A 135 7.30 -15.03 -0.79
C ILE A 135 7.20 -14.17 -2.06
N LEU A 136 8.32 -13.83 -2.70
CA LEU A 136 8.32 -13.04 -3.94
C LEU A 136 7.65 -13.76 -5.11
N ARG A 137 7.70 -15.10 -5.18
CA ARG A 137 6.99 -15.86 -6.24
C ARG A 137 5.49 -15.63 -6.23
N SER A 138 4.87 -15.47 -5.08
CA SER A 138 3.44 -15.14 -4.95
C SER A 138 3.03 -13.86 -5.71
N CYS A 139 3.93 -12.87 -5.80
CA CYS A 139 3.69 -11.64 -6.56
C CYS A 139 3.56 -11.94 -8.06
N GLY A 140 4.50 -12.73 -8.62
CA GLY A 140 4.51 -13.10 -10.04
C GLY A 140 3.31 -13.95 -10.42
N ASP A 141 2.92 -14.90 -9.57
CA ASP A 141 1.80 -15.81 -9.82
C ASP A 141 0.46 -15.07 -9.84
N CYS A 142 0.25 -14.12 -8.94
CA CYS A 142 -0.95 -13.29 -8.95
C CYS A 142 -0.95 -12.33 -10.17
N HIS A 143 0.13 -11.62 -10.42
CA HIS A 143 0.23 -10.64 -11.51
C HIS A 143 0.14 -11.27 -12.90
N ARG A 144 0.60 -12.50 -13.09
CA ARG A 144 0.46 -13.21 -14.35
C ARG A 144 -1.01 -13.39 -14.77
N ASP A 145 -1.89 -13.64 -13.78
CA ASP A 145 -3.29 -13.99 -14.03
C ASP A 145 -4.23 -12.79 -13.99
N TYR A 146 -3.90 -11.77 -13.19
CA TYR A 146 -4.83 -10.72 -12.79
C TYR A 146 -4.39 -9.30 -13.13
N ARG A 147 -3.19 -9.12 -13.71
CA ARG A 147 -2.64 -7.81 -14.07
C ARG A 147 -2.31 -7.73 -15.56
N ALA A 148 -2.77 -6.68 -16.25
CA ALA A 148 -2.36 -6.38 -17.61
C ALA A 148 -0.85 -6.13 -17.71
N ARG A 149 -0.21 -6.67 -18.74
CA ARG A 149 1.18 -6.34 -19.11
C ARG A 149 1.19 -4.91 -19.65
N ARG A 150 2.08 -4.11 -19.14
CA ARG A 150 2.35 -2.75 -19.65
C ARG A 150 3.72 -2.73 -20.29
#